data_31fca7b3ef59a8f8d3d7dc83073e0018
#
_entry.id   31fca7b3ef59a8f8d3d7dc83073e0018
#
_cell.length_a   1.000
_cell.length_b   1.000
_cell.length_c   1.000
_cell.angle_alpha   90.00
_cell.angle_beta   90.00
_cell.angle_gamma   90.00
#
_symmetry.space_group_name_H-M   'P 1'
#
loop_
_entity.id
_entity.type
_entity.pdbx_description
1 polymer ?
#
loop_
_entity_poly.entity_id
_entity_poly.type
_entity_poly.pdbx_seq_one_letter_code
_entity_poly.pdbx_strand_id
1 'polypeptide(L)'
;MDNHDQLKATAYAGAGISPVPEPGKDAEPPEPYGGIYLMPMFMCLYSDDLDESEVFWTQGLGFINLYTMPGVMIHLRRWAFQDVLIRKSGTNTGSPDADMESIGSLSVAVTEKQISKIVDACERLRPGSSSAPLRKPWNSLEARIHTPEGLILILTAALAVDKQKAQVYLNSHGQ
;
A
#
# COMPACT_ATOMS: atom_id res chain seq x y z
N MET A 1 18.56 -16.37 28.34
CA MET A 1 18.07 -15.44 27.29
C MET A 1 16.96 -16.18 26.57
N ASP A 2 15.73 -15.77 26.80
CA ASP A 2 14.54 -16.54 26.44
C ASP A 2 14.31 -16.48 24.92
N ASN A 3 13.93 -17.60 24.32
CA ASN A 3 13.69 -17.71 22.86
C ASN A 3 12.64 -16.69 22.37
N HIS A 4 11.81 -16.18 23.29
CA HIS A 4 10.79 -15.17 23.05
C HIS A 4 11.38 -13.76 22.85
N ASP A 5 12.48 -13.43 23.54
CA ASP A 5 13.16 -12.14 23.39
C ASP A 5 14.00 -12.08 22.12
N GLN A 6 14.55 -13.22 21.65
CA GLN A 6 15.21 -13.29 20.35
C GLN A 6 14.23 -13.12 19.17
N LEU A 7 13.03 -13.67 19.25
CA LEU A 7 11.98 -13.48 18.23
C LEU A 7 11.51 -12.03 18.16
N LYS A 8 11.38 -11.35 19.31
CA LYS A 8 11.07 -9.90 19.34
C LYS A 8 12.17 -9.06 18.71
N ALA A 9 13.43 -9.31 19.07
CA ALA A 9 14.57 -8.58 18.50
C ALA A 9 14.68 -8.76 16.97
N THR A 10 14.40 -9.98 16.47
CA THR A 10 14.43 -10.27 15.03
C THR A 10 13.25 -9.64 14.28
N ALA A 11 12.06 -9.60 14.88
CA ALA A 11 10.90 -8.93 14.30
C ALA A 11 11.10 -7.40 14.18
N TYR A 12 11.75 -6.79 15.16
CA TYR A 12 12.06 -5.36 15.15
C TYR A 12 13.23 -4.98 14.22
N ALA A 13 14.10 -5.91 13.85
CA ALA A 13 15.19 -5.62 12.91
C ALA A 13 14.67 -5.23 11.51
N GLY A 14 13.50 -5.71 11.10
CA GLY A 14 12.81 -5.30 9.87
C GLY A 14 12.09 -3.95 9.96
N ALA A 15 11.78 -3.47 11.17
CA ALA A 15 10.99 -2.25 11.37
C ALA A 15 11.71 -0.98 10.87
N GLY A 16 13.04 -0.97 10.85
CA GLY A 16 13.84 0.15 10.34
C GLY A 16 13.78 0.30 8.81
N ILE A 17 13.36 -0.75 8.08
CA ILE A 17 13.29 -0.74 6.62
C ILE A 17 11.89 -0.36 6.15
N SER A 18 10.85 -0.94 6.76
CA SER A 18 9.45 -0.66 6.44
C SER A 18 8.62 -0.52 7.73
N PRO A 19 8.81 0.57 8.49
CA PRO A 19 8.13 0.75 9.76
C PRO A 19 6.65 1.04 9.51
N VAL A 20 5.80 0.05 9.73
CA VAL A 20 4.36 0.28 9.85
C VAL A 20 4.12 0.79 11.27
N PRO A 21 3.63 2.04 11.45
CA PRO A 21 3.44 2.60 12.78
C PRO A 21 2.36 1.86 13.57
N GLU A 22 2.43 1.94 14.90
CA GLU A 22 1.34 1.43 15.73
C GLU A 22 0.01 2.11 15.34
N PRO A 23 -1.10 1.35 15.30
CA PRO A 23 -2.40 1.90 14.92
C PRO A 23 -2.87 2.99 15.90
N GLY A 24 -3.36 4.11 15.36
CA GLY A 24 -3.90 5.20 16.15
C GLY A 24 -4.20 6.42 15.30
N LYS A 25 -5.07 7.31 15.81
CA LYS A 25 -5.44 8.54 15.11
C LYS A 25 -4.25 9.47 14.87
N ASP A 26 -3.31 9.47 15.80
CA ASP A 26 -2.14 10.33 15.79
C ASP A 26 -0.89 9.61 15.24
N ALA A 27 -1.05 8.40 14.69
CA ALA A 27 0.06 7.67 14.09
C ALA A 27 0.63 8.47 12.91
N GLU A 28 1.91 8.77 12.97
CA GLU A 28 2.62 9.43 11.88
C GLU A 28 3.14 8.36 10.89
N PRO A 29 2.91 8.57 9.59
CA PRO A 29 3.45 7.68 8.57
C PRO A 29 4.96 7.84 8.47
N PRO A 30 5.72 6.78 8.19
CA PRO A 30 7.12 6.93 7.82
C PRO A 30 7.25 7.66 6.48
N GLU A 31 8.40 8.31 6.29
CA GLU A 31 8.75 8.88 4.99
C GLU A 31 8.88 7.77 3.92
N PRO A 32 8.66 8.10 2.63
CA PRO A 32 8.92 7.17 1.55
C PRO A 32 10.36 6.67 1.56
N TYR A 33 10.55 5.37 1.32
CA TYR A 33 11.87 4.74 1.40
C TYR A 33 12.61 4.78 0.07
N GLY A 34 13.62 5.66 -0.05
CA GLY A 34 14.45 5.83 -1.26
C GLY A 34 15.69 4.92 -1.33
N GLY A 35 15.93 4.06 -0.33
CA GLY A 35 17.10 3.17 -0.30
C GLY A 35 17.05 2.08 -1.37
N ILE A 36 18.23 1.52 -1.72
CA ILE A 36 18.35 0.44 -2.70
C ILE A 36 18.39 -0.90 -1.97
N TYR A 37 17.58 -1.86 -2.43
CA TYR A 37 17.61 -3.25 -2.00
C TYR A 37 17.17 -4.18 -3.14
N LEU A 38 17.50 -5.46 -3.03
CA LEU A 38 16.97 -6.47 -3.93
C LEU A 38 15.48 -6.65 -3.64
N MET A 39 14.63 -6.37 -4.62
CA MET A 39 13.17 -6.48 -4.50
C MET A 39 12.76 -7.95 -4.58
N PRO A 40 12.42 -8.61 -3.45
CA PRO A 40 12.04 -10.02 -3.46
C PRO A 40 10.66 -10.26 -4.11
N MET A 41 9.81 -9.23 -4.07
CA MET A 41 8.50 -9.22 -4.71
C MET A 41 8.13 -7.79 -5.07
N PHE A 42 7.52 -7.60 -6.22
CA PHE A 42 6.98 -6.32 -6.70
C PHE A 42 5.78 -6.56 -7.60
N MET A 43 4.97 -5.53 -7.77
CA MET A 43 3.85 -5.55 -8.70
C MET A 43 4.29 -5.02 -10.05
N CYS A 44 3.88 -5.67 -11.14
CA CYS A 44 4.05 -5.15 -12.48
C CYS A 44 2.67 -4.85 -13.08
N LEU A 45 2.47 -3.60 -13.50
CA LEU A 45 1.24 -3.11 -14.12
C LEU A 45 1.55 -2.63 -15.54
N TYR A 46 0.51 -2.48 -16.35
CA TYR A 46 0.61 -1.93 -17.70
C TYR A 46 -0.28 -0.70 -17.83
N SER A 47 0.22 0.32 -18.48
CA SER A 47 -0.49 1.58 -18.71
C SER A 47 -0.33 2.05 -20.15
N ASP A 48 -1.41 2.61 -20.69
CA ASP A 48 -1.38 3.30 -21.99
C ASP A 48 -0.85 4.74 -21.86
N ASP A 49 -0.85 5.30 -20.65
CA ASP A 49 -0.32 6.63 -20.36
C ASP A 49 0.55 6.60 -19.09
N LEU A 50 1.87 6.55 -19.28
CA LEU A 50 2.83 6.52 -18.17
C LEU A 50 2.87 7.84 -17.39
N ASP A 51 2.60 8.98 -18.06
CA ASP A 51 2.64 10.30 -17.41
C ASP A 51 1.42 10.47 -16.49
N GLU A 52 0.22 10.07 -16.94
CA GLU A 52 -0.98 10.02 -16.09
C GLU A 52 -0.76 9.11 -14.89
N SER A 53 -0.22 7.92 -15.12
CA SER A 53 0.09 6.96 -14.07
C SER A 53 1.07 7.52 -13.04
N GLU A 54 2.17 8.12 -13.48
CA GLU A 54 3.17 8.71 -12.58
C GLU A 54 2.55 9.78 -11.70
N VAL A 55 1.79 10.70 -12.28
CA VAL A 55 1.10 11.78 -11.54
C VAL A 55 0.13 11.19 -10.51
N PHE A 56 -0.69 10.21 -10.90
CA PHE A 56 -1.67 9.60 -10.02
C PHE A 56 -1.00 8.88 -8.84
N TRP A 57 0.03 8.08 -9.10
CA TRP A 57 0.71 7.33 -8.06
C TRP A 57 1.54 8.21 -7.13
N THR A 58 2.23 9.24 -7.67
CA THR A 58 3.08 10.11 -6.85
C THR A 58 2.28 11.16 -6.09
N GLN A 59 1.40 11.89 -6.76
CA GLN A 59 0.66 13.00 -6.16
C GLN A 59 -0.63 12.55 -5.48
N GLY A 60 -1.23 11.44 -5.92
CA GLY A 60 -2.44 10.84 -5.35
C GLY A 60 -2.12 9.87 -4.22
N LEU A 61 -1.40 8.81 -4.52
CA LEU A 61 -1.15 7.69 -3.60
C LEU A 61 0.07 7.91 -2.68
N GLY A 62 0.91 8.91 -2.93
CA GLY A 62 2.09 9.25 -2.12
C GLY A 62 3.27 8.31 -2.32
N PHE A 63 3.39 7.74 -3.50
CA PHE A 63 4.60 7.03 -3.93
C PHE A 63 5.68 8.02 -4.36
N ILE A 64 6.93 7.58 -4.38
CA ILE A 64 8.04 8.30 -5.00
C ILE A 64 8.45 7.59 -6.29
N ASN A 65 8.89 8.36 -7.29
CA ASN A 65 9.52 7.80 -8.48
C ASN A 65 11.00 7.54 -8.17
N LEU A 66 11.42 6.28 -8.21
CA LEU A 66 12.81 5.89 -8.04
C LEU A 66 13.58 5.90 -9.36
N TYR A 67 12.89 5.58 -10.46
CA TYR A 67 13.54 5.46 -11.76
C TYR A 67 12.52 5.52 -12.88
N THR A 68 12.83 6.25 -13.94
CA THR A 68 12.05 6.30 -15.18
C THR A 68 12.93 5.92 -16.38
N MET A 69 12.41 5.01 -17.19
CA MET A 69 12.87 4.79 -18.56
C MET A 69 11.81 5.38 -19.50
N PRO A 70 12.05 6.57 -20.09
CA PRO A 70 11.03 7.30 -20.85
C PRO A 70 10.37 6.45 -21.93
N GLY A 71 9.04 6.45 -21.98
CA GLY A 71 8.23 5.69 -22.92
C GLY A 71 8.24 4.16 -22.73
N VAL A 72 8.92 3.64 -21.73
CA VAL A 72 9.06 2.21 -21.49
C VAL A 72 8.48 1.79 -20.13
N MET A 73 8.96 2.41 -19.04
CA MET A 73 8.52 2.07 -17.68
C MET A 73 8.86 3.13 -16.65
N ILE A 74 8.15 3.08 -15.52
CA ILE A 74 8.45 3.80 -14.28
C ILE A 74 8.53 2.81 -13.13
N HIS A 75 9.46 3.05 -12.19
CA HIS A 75 9.59 2.30 -10.94
C HIS A 75 9.19 3.20 -9.77
N LEU A 76 8.13 2.85 -9.13
CA LEU A 76 7.52 3.59 -8.03
C LEU A 76 7.68 2.83 -6.72
N ARG A 77 7.87 3.54 -5.62
CA ARG A 77 7.90 2.98 -4.26
C ARG A 77 7.31 3.95 -3.26
N ARG A 78 6.69 3.42 -2.23
CA ARG A 78 6.27 4.18 -1.05
C ARG A 78 7.13 3.81 0.16
N TRP A 79 6.84 2.70 0.81
CA TRP A 79 7.68 2.11 1.86
C TRP A 79 8.47 0.93 1.31
N ALA A 80 9.45 0.45 2.06
CA ALA A 80 10.17 -0.74 1.66
C ALA A 80 9.19 -1.91 1.38
N PHE A 81 9.46 -2.66 0.33
CA PHE A 81 8.63 -3.76 -0.19
C PHE A 81 7.26 -3.35 -0.77
N GLN A 82 7.02 -2.05 -0.98
CA GLN A 82 5.85 -1.53 -1.69
C GLN A 82 6.26 -1.00 -3.06
N ASP A 83 6.88 -1.86 -3.85
CA ASP A 83 7.39 -1.54 -5.17
C ASP A 83 6.36 -1.84 -6.25
N VAL A 84 6.23 -0.92 -7.20
CA VAL A 84 5.40 -1.05 -8.39
C VAL A 84 6.20 -0.66 -9.62
N LEU A 85 6.22 -1.53 -10.62
CA LEU A 85 6.72 -1.25 -11.95
C LEU A 85 5.53 -1.02 -12.88
N ILE A 86 5.40 0.16 -13.47
CA ILE A 86 4.38 0.43 -14.48
C ILE A 86 5.08 0.48 -15.85
N ARG A 87 4.66 -0.38 -16.76
CA ARG A 87 5.23 -0.53 -18.10
C ARG A 87 4.27 0.01 -19.15
N LYS A 88 4.82 0.57 -20.22
CA LYS A 88 4.01 0.99 -21.36
C LYS A 88 3.32 -0.21 -22.00
N SER A 89 2.00 -0.14 -22.20
CA SER A 89 1.25 -1.14 -22.96
C SER A 89 1.78 -1.25 -24.38
N GLY A 90 1.70 -2.44 -24.98
CA GLY A 90 2.15 -2.66 -26.36
C GLY A 90 3.66 -2.72 -26.58
N THR A 91 4.48 -2.49 -25.54
CA THR A 91 5.92 -2.82 -25.60
C THR A 91 6.06 -4.33 -25.48
N ASN A 92 6.41 -4.98 -26.58
CA ASN A 92 6.45 -6.44 -26.81
C ASN A 92 7.14 -7.25 -25.71
N THR A 93 6.43 -7.61 -24.65
CA THR A 93 6.83 -8.64 -23.70
C THR A 93 5.58 -9.26 -23.07
N GLY A 94 4.88 -10.10 -23.80
CA GLY A 94 3.75 -10.87 -23.30
C GLY A 94 2.48 -10.03 -23.24
N SER A 95 1.44 -10.49 -23.95
CA SER A 95 0.10 -9.92 -23.94
C SER A 95 -0.36 -9.67 -22.49
N PRO A 96 -0.84 -8.46 -22.13
CA PRO A 96 -1.70 -8.39 -20.97
C PRO A 96 -2.95 -9.19 -21.34
N ASP A 97 -3.12 -10.32 -20.71
CA ASP A 97 -4.39 -11.04 -20.80
C ASP A 97 -5.49 -10.06 -20.38
N ALA A 98 -6.53 -9.97 -21.20
CA ALA A 98 -7.69 -9.14 -20.99
C ALA A 98 -8.48 -9.49 -19.71
N ASP A 99 -7.98 -10.45 -18.93
CA ASP A 99 -8.57 -10.97 -17.70
C ASP A 99 -8.05 -10.31 -16.42
N MET A 100 -7.30 -9.19 -16.49
CA MET A 100 -6.82 -8.51 -15.27
C MET A 100 -7.94 -7.91 -14.40
N GLU A 101 -9.15 -7.76 -14.91
CA GLU A 101 -10.31 -7.36 -14.10
C GLU A 101 -10.70 -8.37 -13.01
N SER A 102 -10.20 -9.61 -13.08
CA SER A 102 -10.54 -10.70 -12.14
C SER A 102 -9.45 -11.08 -11.14
N ILE A 103 -8.27 -10.48 -11.19
CA ILE A 103 -7.10 -10.93 -10.39
C ILE A 103 -7.16 -10.50 -8.91
N GLY A 104 -8.20 -9.78 -8.49
CA GLY A 104 -8.35 -9.39 -7.11
C GLY A 104 -7.96 -7.93 -6.82
N SER A 105 -7.51 -7.68 -5.61
CA SER A 105 -7.12 -6.35 -5.14
C SER A 105 -5.80 -6.42 -4.39
N LEU A 106 -5.07 -5.30 -4.35
CA LEU A 106 -3.89 -5.15 -3.53
C LEU A 106 -4.19 -4.28 -2.32
N SER A 107 -3.95 -4.82 -1.12
CA SER A 107 -4.04 -4.00 0.10
C SER A 107 -2.71 -3.32 0.39
N VAL A 108 -2.77 -2.02 0.64
CA VAL A 108 -1.62 -1.17 0.99
C VAL A 108 -1.84 -0.58 2.36
N ALA A 109 -0.88 -0.79 3.26
CA ALA A 109 -0.93 -0.21 4.60
C ALA A 109 -0.81 1.32 4.54
N VAL A 110 -1.70 1.98 5.28
CA VAL A 110 -1.71 3.43 5.50
C VAL A 110 -1.99 3.72 6.97
N THR A 111 -1.77 4.95 7.41
CA THR A 111 -2.25 5.38 8.73
C THR A 111 -3.68 5.92 8.64
N GLU A 112 -4.39 5.91 9.78
CA GLU A 112 -5.74 6.51 9.87
C GLU A 112 -5.72 7.99 9.45
N LYS A 113 -4.63 8.70 9.76
CA LYS A 113 -4.41 10.11 9.40
C LYS A 113 -4.22 10.34 7.88
N GLN A 114 -3.65 9.34 7.17
CA GLN A 114 -3.38 9.46 5.73
C GLN A 114 -4.59 9.15 4.86
N ILE A 115 -5.46 8.21 5.28
CA ILE A 115 -6.45 7.60 4.39
C ILE A 115 -7.35 8.62 3.71
N SER A 116 -7.89 9.59 4.46
CA SER A 116 -8.75 10.64 3.90
C SER A 116 -8.00 11.56 2.94
N LYS A 117 -6.75 11.91 3.29
CA LYS A 117 -5.92 12.77 2.43
C LYS A 117 -5.61 12.12 1.08
N ILE A 118 -5.34 10.81 1.08
CA ILE A 118 -5.08 10.04 -0.15
C ILE A 118 -6.36 9.96 -0.98
N VAL A 119 -7.50 9.63 -0.37
CA VAL A 119 -8.80 9.59 -1.04
C VAL A 119 -9.10 10.92 -1.73
N ASP A 120 -8.98 12.04 -1.00
CA ASP A 120 -9.24 13.38 -1.54
C ASP A 120 -8.27 13.75 -2.68
N ALA A 121 -7.01 13.31 -2.59
CA ALA A 121 -6.02 13.55 -3.63
C ALA A 121 -6.33 12.75 -4.90
N CYS A 122 -6.62 11.46 -4.76
CA CYS A 122 -6.98 10.59 -5.89
C CYS A 122 -8.27 11.06 -6.57
N GLU A 123 -9.28 11.44 -5.80
CA GLU A 123 -10.55 11.94 -6.34
C GLU A 123 -10.38 13.25 -7.11
N ARG A 124 -9.47 14.14 -6.67
CA ARG A 124 -9.14 15.37 -7.42
C ARG A 124 -8.44 15.10 -8.74
N LEU A 125 -7.52 14.11 -8.75
CA LEU A 125 -6.76 13.76 -9.95
C LEU A 125 -7.59 12.98 -10.97
N ARG A 126 -8.46 12.10 -10.46
CA ARG A 126 -9.33 11.26 -11.29
C ARG A 126 -10.69 11.10 -10.60
N PRO A 127 -11.68 11.94 -10.93
CA PRO A 127 -13.01 11.86 -10.35
C PRO A 127 -13.66 10.49 -10.52
N GLY A 128 -14.22 9.95 -9.43
CA GLY A 128 -14.82 8.61 -9.37
C GLY A 128 -13.81 7.48 -9.15
N SER A 129 -12.52 7.79 -8.92
CA SER A 129 -11.49 6.77 -8.69
C SER A 129 -11.47 6.24 -7.26
N SER A 130 -12.13 6.88 -6.31
CA SER A 130 -12.02 6.54 -4.90
C SER A 130 -13.37 6.33 -4.21
N SER A 131 -13.39 5.50 -3.16
CA SER A 131 -14.53 5.38 -2.25
C SER A 131 -14.27 6.14 -0.95
N ALA A 132 -15.35 6.54 -0.26
CA ALA A 132 -15.23 7.05 1.10
C ALA A 132 -14.62 5.98 2.04
N PRO A 133 -13.77 6.38 3.01
CA PRO A 133 -13.25 5.46 4.02
C PRO A 133 -14.38 4.83 4.86
N LEU A 134 -14.34 3.51 5.04
CA LEU A 134 -15.34 2.74 5.76
C LEU A 134 -14.68 1.84 6.80
N ARG A 135 -15.21 1.84 8.04
CA ARG A 135 -14.77 0.89 9.09
C ARG A 135 -15.21 -0.52 8.76
N LYS A 136 -14.30 -1.47 8.95
CA LYS A 136 -14.50 -2.90 8.73
C LYS A 136 -14.60 -3.68 10.04
N PRO A 137 -15.32 -4.83 10.05
CA PRO A 137 -15.45 -5.65 11.24
C PRO A 137 -14.12 -6.17 11.81
N TRP A 138 -13.09 -6.29 10.96
CA TRP A 138 -11.74 -6.74 11.35
C TRP A 138 -10.83 -5.60 11.83
N ASN A 139 -11.42 -4.55 12.39
CA ASN A 139 -10.75 -3.44 13.05
C ASN A 139 -9.81 -2.64 12.15
N SER A 140 -10.23 -2.36 10.93
CA SER A 140 -9.56 -1.44 10.02
C SER A 140 -10.49 -0.33 9.52
N LEU A 141 -9.89 0.76 9.04
CA LEU A 141 -10.52 1.76 8.20
C LEU A 141 -10.01 1.54 6.78
N GLU A 142 -10.89 1.34 5.80
CA GLU A 142 -10.50 1.01 4.43
C GLU A 142 -11.17 1.91 3.41
N ALA A 143 -10.43 2.21 2.33
CA ALA A 143 -10.96 2.85 1.13
C ALA A 143 -10.45 2.14 -0.12
N ARG A 144 -11.28 2.10 -1.17
CA ARG A 144 -10.90 1.55 -2.48
C ARG A 144 -10.44 2.68 -3.39
N ILE A 145 -9.38 2.42 -4.14
CA ILE A 145 -8.84 3.30 -5.19
C ILE A 145 -8.75 2.51 -6.48
N HIS A 146 -9.32 3.03 -7.55
CA HIS A 146 -9.17 2.51 -8.90
C HIS A 146 -8.04 3.28 -9.59
N THR A 147 -6.93 2.62 -9.87
CA THR A 147 -5.78 3.24 -10.55
C THR A 147 -6.03 3.40 -12.04
N PRO A 148 -5.27 4.27 -12.75
CA PRO A 148 -5.37 4.40 -14.22
C PRO A 148 -5.19 3.08 -14.96
N GLU A 149 -4.39 2.15 -14.41
CA GLU A 149 -4.10 0.83 -14.96
C GLU A 149 -5.21 -0.20 -14.71
N GLY A 150 -6.32 0.19 -14.05
CA GLY A 150 -7.43 -0.70 -13.73
C GLY A 150 -7.23 -1.53 -12.44
N LEU A 151 -6.13 -1.36 -11.70
CA LEU A 151 -5.92 -2.05 -10.44
C LEU A 151 -6.83 -1.49 -9.35
N ILE A 152 -7.39 -2.37 -8.52
CA ILE A 152 -8.08 -2.00 -7.29
C ILE A 152 -7.08 -2.03 -6.13
N LEU A 153 -6.73 -0.85 -5.61
CA LEU A 153 -5.99 -0.73 -4.35
C LEU A 153 -6.97 -0.61 -3.19
N ILE A 154 -6.70 -1.33 -2.11
CA ILE A 154 -7.39 -1.17 -0.83
C ILE A 154 -6.43 -0.50 0.14
N LEU A 155 -6.67 0.78 0.43
CA LEU A 155 -5.97 1.46 1.50
C LEU A 155 -6.47 0.89 2.82
N THR A 156 -5.58 0.33 3.65
CA THR A 156 -5.95 -0.31 4.91
C THR A 156 -5.22 0.37 6.06
N ALA A 157 -5.95 1.10 6.87
CA ALA A 157 -5.47 1.65 8.15
C ALA A 157 -5.95 0.75 9.28
N ALA A 158 -5.03 0.06 9.95
CA ALA A 158 -5.36 -0.67 11.17
C ALA A 158 -5.77 0.33 12.26
N LEU A 159 -6.83 0.01 13.00
CA LEU A 159 -7.32 0.83 14.10
C LEU A 159 -6.72 0.35 15.42
N ALA A 160 -6.51 1.28 16.36
CA ALA A 160 -6.05 0.94 17.69
C ALA A 160 -7.00 -0.06 18.36
N VAL A 161 -6.43 -1.13 18.90
CA VAL A 161 -7.18 -2.16 19.62
C VAL A 161 -7.23 -1.79 21.09
N ASP A 162 -8.41 -1.86 21.70
CA ASP A 162 -8.54 -1.82 23.15
C ASP A 162 -7.91 -3.10 23.73
N LYS A 163 -6.65 -2.96 24.19
CA LYS A 163 -5.85 -4.08 24.69
C LYS A 163 -6.54 -4.79 25.88
N GLN A 164 -7.32 -4.05 26.68
CA GLN A 164 -8.06 -4.65 27.80
C GLN A 164 -9.20 -5.53 27.30
N LYS A 165 -10.00 -5.06 26.34
CA LYS A 165 -11.06 -5.86 25.73
C LYS A 165 -10.54 -7.06 24.96
N ALA A 166 -9.43 -6.89 24.23
CA ALA A 166 -8.79 -7.99 23.52
C ALA A 166 -8.29 -9.07 24.50
N GLN A 167 -7.69 -8.68 25.61
CA GLN A 167 -7.23 -9.64 26.65
C GLN A 167 -8.39 -10.37 27.31
N VAL A 168 -9.48 -9.68 27.63
CA VAL A 168 -10.70 -10.30 28.17
C VAL A 168 -11.27 -11.32 27.19
N TYR A 169 -11.33 -10.98 25.90
CA TYR A 169 -11.81 -11.90 24.86
C TYR A 169 -10.94 -13.15 24.72
N LEU A 170 -9.60 -12.99 24.70
CA LEU A 170 -8.66 -14.10 24.65
C LEU A 170 -8.77 -15.01 25.87
N ASN A 171 -8.94 -14.44 27.05
CA ASN A 171 -9.09 -15.21 28.30
C ASN A 171 -10.43 -15.97 28.38
N SER A 172 -11.46 -15.48 27.68
CA SER A 172 -12.79 -16.11 27.67
C SER A 172 -13.00 -17.15 26.56
N HIS A 173 -12.17 -17.14 25.52
CA HIS A 173 -12.30 -18.00 24.33
C HIS A 173 -11.02 -18.80 24.01
N GLY A 174 -9.96 -18.61 24.77
CA GLY A 174 -8.68 -19.29 24.61
C GLY A 174 -8.61 -20.56 25.48
N GLN A 175 -9.38 -21.59 25.14
CA GLN A 175 -9.15 -22.97 25.59
C GLN A 175 -8.96 -23.87 24.39
#